data_44f615950ce5c074194bb9fd6d09ba79
#
_entry.id   44f615950ce5c074194bb9fd6d09ba79
#
_cell.length_a   1.000
_cell.length_b   1.000
_cell.length_c   1.000
_cell.angle_alpha   90.00
_cell.angle_beta   90.00
_cell.angle_gamma   90.00
#
_symmetry.space_group_name_H-M   'P 1'
#
loop_
_entity.id
_entity.type
_entity.pdbx_description
1 polymer ?
#
loop_
_entity_poly.entity_id
_entity_poly.type
_entity_poly.pdbx_seq_one_letter_code
_entity_poly.pdbx_strand_id
1 'polypeptide(L)'
;MKHIFLPPLLTILIAPVALGQIAQKGAQEAQPKQAAKQGKSGPPKSASAEIRAVLDAQVAAWNAGKLEEFMDGYWRSPDLTFFSGGRKLSGWDATIERYHRTYQAEGKEMGKLAFSDLDIQQLGPNAAVVRGRWELTLLDGKKPGGLYTLIFRRFKQGWKIVHDH
;
A
#
# COMPACT_ATOMS: atom_id res chain seq x y z
N MET A 1 18.98 -30.23 -44.24
CA MET A 1 19.18 -29.08 -45.13
C MET A 1 17.84 -28.33 -45.24
N LYS A 2 17.67 -27.24 -44.53
CA LYS A 2 16.52 -26.31 -44.70
C LYS A 2 17.09 -24.91 -44.63
N HIS A 3 16.98 -24.21 -45.74
CA HIS A 3 17.54 -22.89 -45.97
C HIS A 3 16.78 -21.82 -45.19
N ILE A 4 17.57 -20.98 -44.50
CA ILE A 4 17.05 -19.78 -43.80
C ILE A 4 17.11 -18.64 -44.82
N PHE A 5 15.95 -18.08 -45.15
CA PHE A 5 15.82 -16.89 -46.01
C PHE A 5 15.84 -15.64 -45.11
N LEU A 6 16.83 -14.78 -45.31
CA LEU A 6 16.90 -13.41 -44.78
C LEU A 6 16.34 -12.44 -45.82
N PRO A 7 15.45 -11.51 -45.50
CA PRO A 7 15.10 -10.41 -46.42
C PRO A 7 16.07 -9.23 -46.30
N PRO A 8 16.22 -8.43 -47.36
CA PRO A 8 17.24 -7.38 -47.45
C PRO A 8 16.88 -6.09 -46.74
N LEU A 9 17.91 -5.43 -46.19
CA LEU A 9 17.86 -4.07 -45.64
C LEU A 9 17.44 -3.05 -46.69
N LEU A 10 16.40 -2.28 -46.43
CA LEU A 10 16.02 -1.11 -47.22
C LEU A 10 16.68 0.14 -46.60
N THR A 11 17.70 0.65 -47.25
CA THR A 11 18.39 1.90 -46.92
C THR A 11 17.60 3.09 -47.45
N ILE A 12 17.00 3.88 -46.59
CA ILE A 12 16.35 5.14 -46.96
C ILE A 12 17.37 6.28 -46.81
N LEU A 13 17.79 6.84 -47.91
CA LEU A 13 18.55 8.09 -47.99
C LEU A 13 17.62 9.27 -47.74
N ILE A 14 17.90 10.07 -46.71
CA ILE A 14 17.22 11.36 -46.48
C ILE A 14 18.21 12.47 -46.86
N ALA A 15 17.89 13.21 -47.92
CA ALA A 15 18.62 14.41 -48.32
C ALA A 15 18.25 15.62 -47.44
N PRO A 16 19.17 16.57 -47.19
CA PRO A 16 18.86 17.76 -46.41
C PRO A 16 18.21 18.84 -47.30
N VAL A 17 17.09 19.39 -46.85
CA VAL A 17 16.51 20.62 -47.40
C VAL A 17 16.96 21.78 -46.51
N ALA A 18 17.68 22.71 -47.16
CA ALA A 18 18.11 23.95 -46.52
C ALA A 18 17.13 25.09 -46.79
N LEU A 19 17.15 26.04 -45.90
CA LEU A 19 16.77 27.46 -45.94
C LEU A 19 15.30 27.89 -45.97
N GLY A 20 15.05 28.77 -45.02
CA GLY A 20 13.93 29.71 -44.97
C GLY A 20 13.90 30.49 -43.68
N GLN A 21 14.86 31.38 -43.41
CA GLN A 21 14.73 32.38 -42.34
C GLN A 21 13.71 33.42 -42.77
N ILE A 22 12.54 33.47 -42.10
CA ILE A 22 11.66 34.63 -42.16
C ILE A 22 11.55 35.16 -40.72
N ALA A 23 12.14 36.34 -40.53
CA ALA A 23 11.99 37.14 -39.32
C ALA A 23 10.56 37.66 -39.23
N GLN A 24 9.78 37.22 -38.22
CA GLN A 24 8.57 37.89 -37.80
C GLN A 24 8.75 38.49 -36.41
N LYS A 25 8.87 39.82 -36.43
CA LYS A 25 8.75 40.75 -35.29
C LYS A 25 7.26 40.88 -35.00
N GLY A 26 6.82 40.57 -33.78
CA GLY A 26 5.45 40.89 -33.41
C GLY A 26 5.00 40.33 -32.07
N ALA A 27 4.80 41.22 -31.15
CA ALA A 27 3.87 41.16 -30.01
C ALA A 27 4.10 40.08 -28.93
N GLN A 28 4.75 40.51 -27.91
CA GLN A 28 4.80 39.88 -26.59
C GLN A 28 3.48 40.14 -25.86
N GLU A 29 2.49 39.31 -25.99
CA GLU A 29 1.30 39.33 -25.13
C GLU A 29 1.67 38.76 -23.75
N ALA A 30 1.50 39.61 -22.76
CA ALA A 30 1.71 39.28 -21.35
C ALA A 30 0.67 38.27 -20.89
N GLN A 31 1.05 37.02 -20.69
CA GLN A 31 0.21 36.03 -20.00
C GLN A 31 0.10 36.36 -18.51
N PRO A 32 -1.10 36.35 -17.92
CA PRO A 32 -1.27 36.56 -16.49
C PRO A 32 -0.63 35.39 -15.73
N LYS A 33 0.32 35.72 -14.84
CA LYS A 33 0.88 34.79 -13.86
C LYS A 33 -0.25 34.27 -12.96
N GLN A 34 -0.76 33.09 -13.25
CA GLN A 34 -1.54 32.34 -12.28
C GLN A 34 -0.60 31.92 -11.16
N ALA A 35 -0.71 32.58 -10.02
CA ALA A 35 -0.09 32.17 -8.78
C ALA A 35 -0.73 30.84 -8.34
N ALA A 36 -0.11 29.73 -8.71
CA ALA A 36 -0.43 28.44 -8.16
C ALA A 36 -0.12 28.51 -6.65
N LYS A 37 -1.17 28.47 -5.82
CA LYS A 37 -1.06 28.20 -4.39
C LYS A 37 -0.42 26.84 -4.21
N GLN A 38 0.91 26.79 -4.11
CA GLN A 38 1.64 25.60 -3.65
C GLN A 38 1.28 25.43 -2.18
N GLY A 39 0.32 24.52 -1.93
CA GLY A 39 0.13 23.97 -0.60
C GLY A 39 1.47 23.38 -0.16
N LYS A 40 1.96 23.77 1.01
CA LYS A 40 3.17 23.22 1.63
C LYS A 40 2.92 21.74 1.96
N SER A 41 3.07 20.86 0.98
CA SER A 41 3.24 19.43 1.22
C SER A 41 4.66 19.26 1.77
N GLY A 42 4.77 18.76 3.01
CA GLY A 42 6.06 18.37 3.58
C GLY A 42 6.76 17.34 2.66
N PRO A 43 8.03 17.02 2.92
CA PRO A 43 8.76 16.04 2.12
C PRO A 43 7.98 14.74 2.06
N PRO A 44 8.01 14.01 0.91
CA PRO A 44 7.28 12.75 0.77
C PRO A 44 7.70 11.77 1.87
N LYS A 45 6.72 11.23 2.59
CA LYS A 45 6.98 10.24 3.64
C LYS A 45 7.60 8.98 3.01
N SER A 46 8.57 8.38 3.70
CA SER A 46 9.12 7.09 3.27
C SER A 46 8.02 6.01 3.32
N ALA A 47 8.16 4.96 2.47
CA ALA A 47 7.25 3.82 2.50
C ALA A 47 7.12 3.21 3.91
N SER A 48 8.23 3.11 4.63
CA SER A 48 8.23 2.60 6.01
C SER A 48 7.44 3.50 6.96
N ALA A 49 7.51 4.83 6.81
CA ALA A 49 6.72 5.75 7.62
C ALA A 49 5.23 5.68 7.28
N GLU A 50 4.87 5.52 6.00
CA GLU A 50 3.49 5.34 5.57
C GLU A 50 2.90 4.02 6.10
N ILE A 51 3.65 2.91 6.01
CA ILE A 51 3.23 1.60 6.52
C ILE A 51 3.09 1.62 8.04
N ARG A 52 4.04 2.23 8.76
CA ARG A 52 3.94 2.40 10.22
C ARG A 52 2.65 3.15 10.59
N ALA A 53 2.32 4.21 9.88
CA ALA A 53 1.08 4.96 10.13
C ALA A 53 -0.19 4.11 9.95
N VAL A 54 -0.20 3.14 9.01
CA VAL A 54 -1.31 2.17 8.89
C VAL A 54 -1.41 1.29 10.13
N LEU A 55 -0.28 0.76 10.62
CA LEU A 55 -0.26 -0.08 11.81
C LEU A 55 -0.66 0.70 13.07
N ASP A 56 -0.18 1.93 13.21
CA ASP A 56 -0.54 2.80 14.34
C ASP A 56 -2.05 3.12 14.34
N ALA A 57 -2.62 3.37 13.16
CA ALA A 57 -4.07 3.58 13.01
C ALA A 57 -4.86 2.32 13.36
N GLN A 58 -4.37 1.13 12.98
CA GLN A 58 -4.99 -0.14 13.38
C GLN A 58 -4.99 -0.33 14.90
N VAL A 59 -3.88 -0.06 15.57
CA VAL A 59 -3.80 -0.14 17.04
C VAL A 59 -4.78 0.85 17.69
N ALA A 60 -4.84 2.08 17.20
CA ALA A 60 -5.76 3.10 17.72
C ALA A 60 -7.22 2.67 17.54
N ALA A 61 -7.61 2.19 16.36
CA ALA A 61 -8.95 1.73 16.05
C ALA A 61 -9.35 0.53 16.92
N TRP A 62 -8.48 -0.49 17.02
CA TRP A 62 -8.70 -1.64 17.89
C TRP A 62 -8.93 -1.23 19.34
N ASN A 63 -8.05 -0.39 19.89
CA ASN A 63 -8.10 0.07 21.27
C ASN A 63 -9.30 0.98 21.57
N ALA A 64 -9.94 1.52 20.52
CA ALA A 64 -11.22 2.24 20.59
C ALA A 64 -12.45 1.32 20.38
N GLY A 65 -12.26 0.01 20.15
CA GLY A 65 -13.35 -0.94 19.88
C GLY A 65 -13.94 -0.83 18.48
N LYS A 66 -13.24 -0.18 17.55
CA LYS A 66 -13.70 0.13 16.19
C LYS A 66 -13.11 -0.86 15.19
N LEU A 67 -13.71 -2.05 15.11
CA LEU A 67 -13.17 -3.16 14.33
C LEU A 67 -13.18 -2.86 12.82
N GLU A 68 -14.18 -2.17 12.30
CA GLU A 68 -14.25 -1.76 10.90
C GLU A 68 -13.09 -0.83 10.53
N GLU A 69 -12.79 0.17 11.40
CA GLU A 69 -11.65 1.07 11.19
C GLU A 69 -10.30 0.32 11.29
N PHE A 70 -10.19 -0.69 12.16
CA PHE A 70 -9.02 -1.59 12.20
C PHE A 70 -8.85 -2.32 10.86
N MET A 71 -9.95 -2.80 10.28
CA MET A 71 -9.96 -3.51 9.00
C MET A 71 -9.68 -2.62 7.79
N ASP A 72 -9.73 -1.29 7.95
CA ASP A 72 -9.30 -0.35 6.89
C ASP A 72 -7.80 -0.48 6.55
N GLY A 73 -6.99 -1.04 7.43
CA GLY A 73 -5.60 -1.39 7.15
C GLY A 73 -5.45 -2.50 6.11
N TYR A 74 -6.46 -3.33 5.94
CA TYR A 74 -6.47 -4.45 5.00
C TYR A 74 -7.04 -4.06 3.63
N TRP A 75 -6.58 -4.76 2.61
CA TRP A 75 -7.10 -4.65 1.25
C TRP A 75 -8.51 -5.24 1.17
N ARG A 76 -9.50 -4.41 0.83
CA ARG A 76 -10.88 -4.84 0.69
C ARG A 76 -11.09 -5.58 -0.62
N SER A 77 -10.78 -6.88 -0.61
CA SER A 77 -10.80 -7.75 -1.79
C SER A 77 -11.12 -9.20 -1.39
N PRO A 78 -11.74 -9.98 -2.27
CA PRO A 78 -11.85 -11.44 -2.10
C PRO A 78 -10.48 -12.15 -2.11
N ASP A 79 -9.43 -11.51 -2.65
CA ASP A 79 -8.08 -12.06 -2.74
C ASP A 79 -7.22 -11.80 -1.49
N LEU A 80 -7.73 -11.07 -0.49
CA LEU A 80 -7.06 -10.95 0.80
C LEU A 80 -6.87 -12.36 1.39
N THR A 81 -5.67 -12.66 1.88
CA THR A 81 -5.40 -13.92 2.57
C THR A 81 -5.04 -13.68 4.04
N PHE A 82 -5.60 -14.51 4.91
CA PHE A 82 -5.36 -14.47 6.35
C PHE A 82 -5.13 -15.90 6.86
N PHE A 83 -3.96 -16.16 7.44
CA PHE A 83 -3.60 -17.46 8.00
C PHE A 83 -3.52 -17.37 9.51
N SER A 84 -4.13 -18.28 10.21
CA SER A 84 -4.09 -18.31 11.68
C SER A 84 -4.47 -19.69 12.23
N GLY A 85 -3.67 -20.20 13.17
CA GLY A 85 -3.96 -21.46 13.86
C GLY A 85 -4.16 -22.66 12.91
N GLY A 86 -3.35 -22.75 11.85
CA GLY A 86 -3.45 -23.78 10.84
C GLY A 86 -4.63 -23.64 9.86
N ARG A 87 -5.36 -22.53 9.92
CA ARG A 87 -6.49 -22.23 9.03
C ARG A 87 -6.12 -21.11 8.06
N LYS A 88 -6.57 -21.28 6.81
CA LYS A 88 -6.53 -20.26 5.76
C LYS A 88 -7.92 -19.65 5.60
N LEU A 89 -8.00 -18.33 5.66
CA LEU A 89 -9.17 -17.59 5.21
C LEU A 89 -8.80 -16.79 3.94
N SER A 90 -9.80 -16.61 3.08
CA SER A 90 -9.68 -15.78 1.89
C SER A 90 -10.83 -14.78 1.87
N GLY A 91 -10.53 -13.55 1.54
CA GLY A 91 -11.47 -12.45 1.45
C GLY A 91 -11.53 -11.58 2.69
N TRP A 92 -11.74 -10.29 2.43
CA TRP A 92 -11.88 -9.27 3.47
C TRP A 92 -13.12 -9.53 4.35
N ASP A 93 -14.27 -9.89 3.72
CA ASP A 93 -15.52 -10.12 4.43
C ASP A 93 -15.42 -11.34 5.38
N ALA A 94 -14.79 -12.43 4.94
CA ALA A 94 -14.56 -13.58 5.80
C ALA A 94 -13.60 -13.27 6.96
N THR A 95 -12.65 -12.37 6.73
CA THR A 95 -11.69 -11.96 7.75
C THR A 95 -12.36 -11.11 8.81
N ILE A 96 -13.14 -10.07 8.45
CA ILE A 96 -13.84 -9.23 9.43
C ILE A 96 -14.89 -10.04 10.20
N GLU A 97 -15.63 -10.93 9.55
CA GLU A 97 -16.59 -11.81 10.22
C GLU A 97 -15.91 -12.69 11.29
N ARG A 98 -14.71 -13.23 10.98
CA ARG A 98 -13.92 -13.96 11.97
C ARG A 98 -13.55 -13.08 13.17
N TYR A 99 -13.14 -11.83 12.94
CA TYR A 99 -12.80 -10.90 14.01
C TYR A 99 -14.04 -10.58 14.90
N HIS A 100 -15.22 -10.33 14.30
CA HIS A 100 -16.46 -10.14 15.05
C HIS A 100 -16.76 -11.33 15.96
N ARG A 101 -16.72 -12.55 15.41
CA ARG A 101 -16.97 -13.77 16.20
C ARG A 101 -15.95 -14.00 17.30
N THR A 102 -14.71 -13.62 17.08
CA THR A 102 -13.62 -13.91 18.02
C THR A 102 -13.55 -12.88 19.16
N TYR A 103 -13.83 -11.61 18.86
CA TYR A 103 -13.52 -10.50 19.76
C TYR A 103 -14.70 -9.62 20.13
N GLN A 104 -15.84 -9.68 19.42
CA GLN A 104 -17.02 -8.84 19.68
C GLN A 104 -18.29 -9.65 19.93
N ALA A 105 -18.27 -10.98 19.83
CA ALA A 105 -19.41 -11.80 20.21
C ALA A 105 -19.67 -11.70 21.72
N GLU A 106 -20.89 -12.07 22.13
CA GLU A 106 -21.28 -12.08 23.55
C GLU A 106 -20.27 -12.84 24.43
N GLY A 107 -19.89 -12.26 25.53
CA GLY A 107 -18.90 -12.81 26.45
C GLY A 107 -17.45 -12.74 25.93
N LYS A 108 -17.18 -12.04 24.82
CA LYS A 108 -15.84 -11.81 24.29
C LYS A 108 -15.38 -10.37 24.59
N GLU A 109 -14.07 -10.19 24.53
CA GLU A 109 -13.46 -8.86 24.66
C GLU A 109 -12.35 -8.69 23.63
N MET A 110 -12.17 -7.46 23.16
CA MET A 110 -11.09 -7.14 22.24
C MET A 110 -9.73 -7.05 22.94
N GLY A 111 -9.71 -6.67 24.21
CA GLY A 111 -8.47 -6.36 24.93
C GLY A 111 -7.78 -5.11 24.38
N LYS A 112 -6.57 -4.83 24.88
CA LYS A 112 -5.72 -3.74 24.38
C LYS A 112 -4.63 -4.29 23.50
N LEU A 113 -4.61 -3.88 22.23
CA LEU A 113 -3.62 -4.30 21.23
C LEU A 113 -2.36 -3.43 21.32
N ALA A 114 -1.22 -4.09 21.23
CA ALA A 114 0.08 -3.47 20.98
C ALA A 114 0.84 -4.23 19.91
N PHE A 115 1.57 -3.51 19.05
CA PHE A 115 2.58 -4.07 18.15
C PHE A 115 3.97 -3.68 18.64
N SER A 116 4.92 -4.61 18.58
CA SER A 116 6.33 -4.40 18.91
C SER A 116 7.25 -5.10 17.91
N ASP A 117 8.54 -4.86 18.04
CA ASP A 117 9.59 -5.49 17.23
C ASP A 117 9.37 -5.34 15.72
N LEU A 118 8.89 -4.17 15.30
CA LEU A 118 8.52 -3.92 13.89
C LEU A 118 9.76 -3.86 12.99
N ASP A 119 9.89 -4.84 12.10
CA ASP A 119 10.81 -4.87 10.97
C ASP A 119 10.05 -4.64 9.68
N ILE A 120 10.26 -3.47 9.05
CA ILE A 120 9.58 -3.06 7.81
C ILE A 120 10.59 -3.07 6.67
N GLN A 121 10.50 -4.04 5.80
CA GLN A 121 11.37 -4.21 4.64
C GLN A 121 10.61 -3.91 3.35
N GLN A 122 10.98 -2.83 2.65
CA GLN A 122 10.46 -2.56 1.32
C GLN A 122 11.08 -3.50 0.29
N LEU A 123 10.25 -4.20 -0.49
CA LEU A 123 10.67 -5.16 -1.51
C LEU A 123 10.65 -4.56 -2.93
N GLY A 124 10.12 -3.36 -3.07
CA GLY A 124 9.99 -2.64 -4.34
C GLY A 124 9.10 -1.41 -4.16
N PRO A 125 8.83 -0.65 -5.23
CA PRO A 125 8.08 0.61 -5.12
C PRO A 125 6.66 0.42 -4.58
N ASN A 126 6.06 -0.76 -4.77
CA ASN A 126 4.67 -1.05 -4.42
C ASN A 126 4.49 -2.30 -3.54
N ALA A 127 5.56 -2.83 -2.96
CA ALA A 127 5.51 -4.02 -2.10
C ALA A 127 6.44 -3.88 -0.90
N ALA A 128 5.98 -4.38 0.24
CA ALA A 128 6.77 -4.48 1.46
C ALA A 128 6.36 -5.70 2.28
N VAL A 129 7.27 -6.21 3.08
CA VAL A 129 7.01 -7.18 4.14
C VAL A 129 7.21 -6.50 5.48
N VAL A 130 6.31 -6.79 6.42
CA VAL A 130 6.44 -6.38 7.83
C VAL A 130 6.44 -7.62 8.70
N ARG A 131 7.41 -7.70 9.59
CA ARG A 131 7.44 -8.70 10.66
C ARG A 131 7.33 -7.98 11.97
N GLY A 132 6.72 -8.62 12.95
CA GLY A 132 6.58 -8.03 14.27
C GLY A 132 5.94 -8.98 15.26
N ARG A 133 5.65 -8.43 16.42
CA ARG A 133 4.93 -9.09 17.50
C ARG A 133 3.64 -8.35 17.80
N TRP A 134 2.55 -9.09 17.97
CA TRP A 134 1.32 -8.58 18.51
C TRP A 134 1.11 -9.09 19.94
N GLU A 135 0.50 -8.30 20.79
CA GLU A 135 0.06 -8.65 22.13
C GLU A 135 -1.31 -8.02 22.40
N LEU A 136 -2.21 -8.79 23.00
CA LEU A 136 -3.47 -8.27 23.57
C LEU A 136 -3.37 -8.32 25.09
N THR A 137 -3.63 -7.21 25.77
CA THR A 137 -3.81 -7.22 27.22
C THR A 137 -5.31 -7.32 27.50
N LEU A 138 -5.74 -8.45 28.08
CA LEU A 138 -7.12 -8.73 28.43
C LEU A 138 -7.49 -8.16 29.81
N LEU A 139 -8.80 -8.04 30.12
CA LEU A 139 -9.29 -7.52 31.41
C LEU A 139 -8.86 -8.40 32.59
N ASP A 140 -8.72 -9.72 32.39
CA ASP A 140 -8.23 -10.65 33.40
C ASP A 140 -6.70 -10.62 33.58
N GLY A 141 -6.01 -9.72 32.90
CA GLY A 141 -4.56 -9.54 32.92
C GLY A 141 -3.78 -10.51 32.04
N LYS A 142 -4.41 -11.47 31.38
CA LYS A 142 -3.73 -12.34 30.40
C LYS A 142 -3.25 -11.54 29.19
N LYS A 143 -2.13 -12.01 28.61
CA LYS A 143 -1.48 -11.36 27.48
C LYS A 143 -1.23 -12.34 26.34
N PRO A 144 -2.29 -12.81 25.64
CA PRO A 144 -2.07 -13.58 24.43
C PRO A 144 -1.34 -12.74 23.40
N GLY A 145 -0.42 -13.36 22.69
CA GLY A 145 0.41 -12.70 21.68
C GLY A 145 1.11 -13.70 20.77
N GLY A 146 1.80 -13.18 19.78
CA GLY A 146 2.54 -14.01 18.84
C GLY A 146 3.37 -13.17 17.87
N LEU A 147 4.07 -13.85 16.98
CA LEU A 147 4.75 -13.24 15.85
C LEU A 147 3.75 -13.14 14.68
N TYR A 148 4.00 -12.19 13.79
CA TYR A 148 3.25 -12.07 12.56
C TYR A 148 4.14 -11.68 11.39
N THR A 149 3.70 -11.99 10.21
CA THR A 149 4.26 -11.50 8.95
C THR A 149 3.12 -10.95 8.09
N LEU A 150 3.25 -9.68 7.70
CA LEU A 150 2.29 -9.01 6.82
C LEU A 150 2.97 -8.71 5.48
N ILE A 151 2.22 -8.92 4.38
CA ILE A 151 2.61 -8.42 3.07
C ILE A 151 1.75 -7.20 2.77
N PHE A 152 2.40 -6.08 2.50
CA PHE A 152 1.78 -4.84 2.08
C PHE A 152 1.92 -4.62 0.58
N ARG A 153 0.87 -4.08 -0.03
CA ARG A 153 0.90 -3.52 -1.38
C ARG A 153 0.46 -2.07 -1.37
N ARG A 154 1.08 -1.27 -2.25
CA ARG A 154 0.70 0.12 -2.46
C ARG A 154 -0.38 0.22 -3.52
N PHE A 155 -1.48 0.88 -3.19
CA PHE A 155 -2.61 1.20 -4.05
C PHE A 155 -2.76 2.72 -4.16
N LYS A 156 -3.71 3.20 -4.96
CA LYS A 156 -4.03 4.65 -5.04
C LYS A 156 -4.45 5.24 -3.69
N GLN A 157 -5.07 4.43 -2.83
CA GLN A 157 -5.53 4.81 -1.48
C GLN A 157 -4.44 4.65 -0.42
N GLY A 158 -3.20 4.33 -0.78
CA GLY A 158 -2.08 4.08 0.14
C GLY A 158 -1.74 2.60 0.28
N TRP A 159 -0.96 2.28 1.32
CA TRP A 159 -0.53 0.93 1.63
C TRP A 159 -1.63 0.13 2.32
N LYS A 160 -1.82 -1.12 1.89
CA LYS A 160 -2.80 -2.06 2.46
C LYS A 160 -2.18 -3.43 2.67
N ILE A 161 -2.58 -4.11 3.73
CA ILE A 161 -2.24 -5.51 4.00
C ILE A 161 -2.99 -6.40 3.01
N VAL A 162 -2.27 -7.21 2.25
CA VAL A 162 -2.84 -8.19 1.29
C VAL A 162 -2.68 -9.62 1.76
N HIS A 163 -1.80 -9.85 2.73
CA HIS A 163 -1.61 -11.15 3.39
C HIS A 163 -1.21 -10.92 4.85
N ASP A 164 -1.75 -11.76 5.72
CA ASP A 164 -1.49 -11.79 7.17
C ASP A 164 -1.26 -13.24 7.62
N HIS A 165 -0.18 -13.44 8.37
CA HIS A 165 0.18 -14.74 8.97
C HIS A 165 0.94 -14.58 10.26
#